data_e0701fbe9778342a2990a4d342d573a8
#
_entry.id   e0701fbe9778342a2990a4d342d573a8
#
_cell.length_a   1.000
_cell.length_b   1.000
_cell.length_c   1.000
_cell.angle_alpha   90.00
_cell.angle_beta   90.00
_cell.angle_gamma   90.00
#
_symmetry.space_group_name_H-M   'P 1'
#
loop_
_entity.id
_entity.type
_entity.pdbx_description
1 polymer ?
#
loop_
_entity_poly.entity_id
_entity_poly.type
_entity_poly.pdbx_seq_one_letter_code
_entity_poly.pdbx_strand_id
1 'polypeptide(L)'
;NWDIEAVWHIGFPPTSKRWLTRWEQSPPPQMAWIADHSERHDQSHNFRWIIEADIKEFCEHLVHELRLEKRSAVNYSKTQKWLQASENAGDLIEKHFSANSENKKINEFALVRKLTHIIPETHCFFIGNSLPVRAVDMVGSEKGADIPTALNRGASGIDGLIASACGYSSGMQKPVTLLIGDLSALHDLNSFKLLTDTPETVLLVLLNNHGGGIFSFLPVAQQTDIFEPFFAAPHNYNFRKASSMFNLNYFNPGSISAFETDYLKALQANKSAVIEIISDRDKNPQYLESLRQKLVKSAFESSL
;
A
#
# COMPACT_ATOMS: atom_id res chain seq x y z
N ASN A 1 21.87 7.21 -13.14
CA ASN A 1 21.76 5.95 -13.88
C ASN A 1 22.34 4.84 -13.03
N TRP A 2 21.49 3.97 -12.57
CA TRP A 2 21.89 2.79 -11.81
C TRP A 2 22.26 1.72 -12.84
N ASP A 3 23.51 1.37 -12.88
CA ASP A 3 24.04 0.36 -13.78
C ASP A 3 23.68 -1.03 -13.21
N ILE A 4 22.47 -1.48 -13.51
CA ILE A 4 21.94 -2.77 -13.07
C ILE A 4 22.28 -3.78 -14.15
N GLU A 5 23.09 -4.77 -13.82
CA GLU A 5 23.52 -5.83 -14.76
C GLU A 5 22.54 -7.00 -14.79
N ALA A 6 21.90 -7.29 -13.65
CA ALA A 6 20.95 -8.38 -13.53
C ALA A 6 19.80 -8.05 -12.59
N VAL A 7 18.62 -8.58 -12.88
CA VAL A 7 17.44 -8.55 -11.99
C VAL A 7 16.92 -9.97 -11.80
N TRP A 8 16.81 -10.36 -10.55
CA TRP A 8 16.08 -11.54 -10.13
C TRP A 8 14.80 -11.11 -9.47
N HIS A 9 13.69 -11.34 -10.15
CA HIS A 9 12.36 -11.05 -9.64
C HIS A 9 11.80 -12.32 -8.99
N ILE A 10 11.48 -12.26 -7.71
CA ILE A 10 10.99 -13.40 -6.94
C ILE A 10 9.56 -13.10 -6.49
N GLY A 11 8.63 -13.98 -6.83
CA GLY A 11 7.22 -13.89 -6.47
C GLY A 11 6.39 -13.04 -7.43
N PHE A 12 5.36 -12.36 -6.90
CA PHE A 12 4.39 -11.60 -7.69
C PHE A 12 4.95 -10.29 -8.27
N PRO A 13 4.34 -9.77 -9.36
CA PRO A 13 4.73 -8.50 -9.95
C PRO A 13 4.67 -7.34 -8.94
N PRO A 14 5.62 -6.39 -8.98
CA PRO A 14 5.59 -5.24 -8.10
C PRO A 14 4.37 -4.35 -8.40
N THR A 15 3.79 -3.76 -7.37
CA THR A 15 2.68 -2.80 -7.51
C THR A 15 3.11 -1.51 -8.21
N SER A 16 4.37 -1.15 -8.10
CA SER A 16 4.93 0.08 -8.64
C SER A 16 5.03 0.07 -10.17
N LYS A 17 4.17 0.87 -10.83
CA LYS A 17 4.26 1.10 -12.28
C LYS A 17 5.63 1.64 -12.73
N ARG A 18 6.35 2.35 -11.86
CA ARG A 18 7.66 2.92 -12.19
C ARG A 18 8.72 1.85 -12.45
N TRP A 19 8.69 0.74 -11.70
CA TRP A 19 9.56 -0.40 -11.96
C TRP A 19 9.25 -1.04 -13.31
N LEU A 20 7.96 -1.26 -13.60
CA LEU A 20 7.53 -1.82 -14.88
C LEU A 20 7.98 -0.92 -16.04
N THR A 21 7.69 0.37 -15.97
CA THR A 21 8.12 1.34 -16.98
C THR A 21 9.64 1.39 -17.14
N ARG A 22 10.40 1.28 -16.04
CA ARG A 22 11.86 1.23 -16.09
C ARG A 22 12.35 0.00 -16.85
N TRP A 23 11.76 -1.16 -16.60
CA TRP A 23 12.13 -2.41 -17.31
C TRP A 23 11.72 -2.38 -18.78
N GLU A 24 10.59 -1.75 -19.11
CA GLU A 24 10.17 -1.57 -20.50
C GLU A 24 11.11 -0.64 -21.28
N GLN A 25 11.54 0.47 -20.68
CA GLN A 25 12.36 1.48 -21.35
C GLN A 25 13.86 1.15 -21.38
N SER A 26 14.36 0.49 -20.37
CA SER A 26 15.78 0.20 -20.20
C SER A 26 15.96 -1.08 -19.38
N PRO A 27 15.67 -2.26 -19.96
CA PRO A 27 15.78 -3.52 -19.25
C PRO A 27 17.25 -3.83 -18.95
N PRO A 28 17.56 -4.40 -17.78
CA PRO A 28 18.84 -4.98 -17.50
C PRO A 28 19.18 -6.12 -18.48
N PRO A 29 20.48 -6.33 -18.79
CA PRO A 29 20.89 -7.38 -19.73
C PRO A 29 20.45 -8.79 -19.33
N GLN A 30 20.33 -9.04 -18.03
CA GLN A 30 19.93 -10.35 -17.50
C GLN A 30 18.73 -10.18 -16.56
N MET A 31 17.63 -10.84 -16.91
CA MET A 31 16.42 -10.83 -16.10
C MET A 31 15.88 -12.24 -15.93
N ALA A 32 15.66 -12.65 -14.69
CA ALA A 32 15.06 -13.93 -14.33
C ALA A 32 13.84 -13.70 -13.42
N TRP A 33 12.77 -14.44 -13.66
CA TRP A 33 11.60 -14.48 -12.80
C TRP A 33 11.47 -15.84 -12.15
N ILE A 34 11.37 -15.85 -10.83
CA ILE A 34 11.19 -17.04 -10.02
C ILE A 34 9.80 -16.96 -9.37
N ALA A 35 8.96 -17.95 -9.63
CA ALA A 35 7.61 -18.02 -9.09
C ALA A 35 7.24 -19.48 -8.74
N ASP A 36 6.29 -19.63 -7.84
CA ASP A 36 5.73 -20.93 -7.42
C ASP A 36 4.54 -21.37 -8.29
N HIS A 37 4.33 -20.72 -9.42
CA HIS A 37 3.26 -21.00 -10.37
C HIS A 37 3.73 -20.80 -11.81
N SER A 38 3.06 -21.47 -12.76
CA SER A 38 3.36 -21.42 -14.19
C SER A 38 2.78 -20.20 -14.93
N GLU A 39 1.94 -19.41 -14.28
CA GLU A 39 1.32 -18.24 -14.90
C GLU A 39 2.35 -17.17 -15.23
N ARG A 40 2.32 -16.67 -16.47
CA ARG A 40 3.23 -15.63 -16.91
C ARG A 40 2.66 -14.25 -16.68
N HIS A 41 3.20 -13.53 -15.68
CA HIS A 41 2.85 -12.15 -15.39
C HIS A 41 3.85 -11.11 -15.92
N ASP A 42 4.74 -11.49 -16.82
CA ASP A 42 5.71 -10.60 -17.45
C ASP A 42 5.06 -9.73 -18.53
N GLN A 43 4.58 -8.57 -18.14
CA GLN A 43 3.99 -7.58 -19.05
C GLN A 43 5.04 -6.91 -19.95
N SER A 44 6.29 -6.86 -19.53
CA SER A 44 7.39 -6.22 -20.26
C SER A 44 8.01 -7.12 -21.31
N HIS A 45 7.77 -8.43 -21.24
CA HIS A 45 8.40 -9.47 -22.08
C HIS A 45 9.94 -9.44 -22.06
N ASN A 46 10.55 -8.94 -21.00
CA ASN A 46 12.00 -8.79 -20.85
C ASN A 46 12.65 -9.89 -19.99
N PHE A 47 11.86 -10.73 -19.32
CA PHE A 47 12.40 -11.85 -18.54
C PHE A 47 12.80 -12.99 -19.48
N ARG A 48 14.12 -13.23 -19.53
CA ARG A 48 14.70 -14.28 -20.36
C ARG A 48 14.50 -15.67 -19.75
N TRP A 49 14.55 -15.75 -18.43
CA TRP A 49 14.33 -17.00 -17.69
C TRP A 49 13.10 -16.85 -16.81
N ILE A 50 12.23 -17.85 -16.92
CA ILE A 50 11.08 -18.02 -16.01
C ILE A 50 11.30 -19.37 -15.35
N ILE A 51 11.45 -19.35 -14.03
CA ILE A 51 11.78 -20.51 -13.21
C ILE A 51 10.57 -20.76 -12.29
N GLU A 52 9.90 -21.90 -12.53
CA GLU A 52 8.84 -22.38 -11.65
C GLU A 52 9.47 -23.23 -10.56
N ALA A 53 9.41 -22.78 -9.32
CA ALA A 53 9.97 -23.48 -8.16
C ALA A 53 9.32 -23.01 -6.88
N ASP A 54 9.31 -23.85 -5.83
CA ASP A 54 9.05 -23.39 -4.48
C ASP A 54 10.06 -22.30 -4.10
N ILE A 55 9.56 -21.13 -3.79
CA ILE A 55 10.40 -19.92 -3.56
C ILE A 55 11.35 -20.14 -2.38
N LYS A 56 10.88 -20.79 -1.32
CA LYS A 56 11.69 -21.04 -0.13
C LYS A 56 12.84 -21.99 -0.46
N GLU A 57 12.54 -23.13 -1.07
CA GLU A 57 13.54 -24.13 -1.46
C GLU A 57 14.55 -23.52 -2.45
N PHE A 58 14.08 -22.75 -3.43
CA PHE A 58 14.95 -22.04 -4.37
C PHE A 58 15.92 -21.10 -3.65
N CYS A 59 15.42 -20.27 -2.72
CA CYS A 59 16.25 -19.33 -1.96
C CYS A 59 17.26 -20.06 -1.05
N GLU A 60 16.85 -21.14 -0.39
CA GLU A 60 17.73 -21.95 0.46
C GLU A 60 18.87 -22.58 -0.37
N HIS A 61 18.54 -23.14 -1.53
CA HIS A 61 19.51 -23.72 -2.45
C HIS A 61 20.49 -22.67 -3.00
N LEU A 62 19.96 -21.53 -3.42
CA LEU A 62 20.76 -20.41 -3.90
C LEU A 62 21.75 -19.92 -2.84
N VAL A 63 21.30 -19.75 -1.60
CA VAL A 63 22.17 -19.34 -0.49
C VAL A 63 23.25 -20.38 -0.22
N HIS A 64 22.91 -21.67 -0.31
CA HIS A 64 23.87 -22.76 -0.18
C HIS A 64 24.97 -22.68 -1.24
N GLU A 65 24.59 -22.62 -2.52
CA GLU A 65 25.51 -22.52 -3.65
C GLU A 65 26.41 -21.27 -3.56
N LEU A 66 25.82 -20.12 -3.23
CA LEU A 66 26.56 -18.88 -3.05
C LEU A 66 27.61 -18.93 -1.92
N ARG A 67 27.40 -19.76 -0.89
CA ARG A 67 28.36 -19.98 0.21
C ARG A 67 29.50 -20.92 -0.20
N LEU A 68 29.24 -21.85 -1.11
CA LEU A 68 30.27 -22.78 -1.62
C LEU A 68 31.24 -22.10 -2.57
N GLU A 69 30.78 -21.11 -3.34
CA GLU A 69 31.65 -20.30 -4.18
C GLU A 69 32.50 -19.35 -3.33
N LYS A 70 33.81 -19.56 -3.29
CA LYS A 70 34.78 -18.60 -2.74
C LYS A 70 34.79 -17.36 -3.64
N ARG A 71 33.88 -16.41 -3.40
CA ARG A 71 33.81 -15.18 -4.19
C ARG A 71 35.01 -14.28 -3.88
N SER A 72 35.64 -13.79 -4.96
CA SER A 72 36.46 -12.58 -4.91
C SER A 72 35.63 -11.43 -4.37
N ALA A 73 36.28 -10.52 -3.64
CA ALA A 73 35.63 -9.43 -2.89
C ALA A 73 34.49 -8.77 -3.67
N VAL A 74 33.26 -8.90 -3.18
CA VAL A 74 32.09 -8.17 -3.68
C VAL A 74 32.38 -6.68 -3.54
N ASN A 75 32.17 -5.90 -4.58
CA ASN A 75 32.30 -4.45 -4.49
C ASN A 75 31.12 -3.85 -3.70
N TYR A 76 31.27 -3.80 -2.39
CA TYR A 76 30.28 -3.27 -1.46
C TYR A 76 30.00 -1.77 -1.64
N SER A 77 30.84 -1.03 -2.38
CA SER A 77 30.71 0.42 -2.49
C SER A 77 29.39 0.85 -3.19
N LYS A 78 28.97 0.13 -4.21
CA LYS A 78 27.65 0.38 -4.87
C LYS A 78 26.49 0.08 -3.90
N THR A 79 26.55 -1.04 -3.20
CA THR A 79 25.52 -1.44 -2.22
C THR A 79 25.41 -0.44 -1.07
N GLN A 80 26.53 0.04 -0.54
CA GLN A 80 26.56 1.05 0.53
C GLN A 80 25.92 2.37 0.07
N LYS A 81 26.19 2.83 -1.16
CA LYS A 81 25.54 4.02 -1.70
C LYS A 81 24.02 3.86 -1.80
N TRP A 82 23.55 2.67 -2.15
CA TRP A 82 22.12 2.40 -2.23
C TRP A 82 21.46 2.36 -0.86
N LEU A 83 22.09 1.72 0.11
CA LEU A 83 21.63 1.71 1.51
C LEU A 83 21.55 3.12 2.06
N GLN A 84 22.58 3.94 1.87
CA GLN A 84 22.58 5.33 2.31
C GLN A 84 21.50 6.17 1.62
N ALA A 85 21.28 5.97 0.32
CA ALA A 85 20.21 6.65 -0.41
C ALA A 85 18.81 6.23 0.11
N SER A 86 18.63 4.96 0.46
CA SER A 86 17.38 4.45 1.05
C SER A 86 17.15 5.03 2.44
N GLU A 87 18.16 5.07 3.30
CA GLU A 87 18.08 5.70 4.63
C GLU A 87 17.74 7.19 4.54
N ASN A 88 18.43 7.92 3.67
CA ASN A 88 18.16 9.34 3.43
C ASN A 88 16.73 9.58 2.92
N ALA A 89 16.23 8.70 2.05
CA ALA A 89 14.85 8.77 1.55
C ALA A 89 13.86 8.50 2.69
N GLY A 90 14.09 7.51 3.52
CA GLY A 90 13.29 7.20 4.70
C GLY A 90 13.19 8.39 5.65
N ASP A 91 14.31 9.02 5.98
CA ASP A 91 14.36 10.22 6.83
C ASP A 91 13.62 11.41 6.23
N LEU A 92 13.73 11.62 4.92
CA LEU A 92 12.98 12.68 4.23
C LEU A 92 11.49 12.44 4.24
N ILE A 93 11.06 11.20 4.05
CA ILE A 93 9.66 10.80 4.14
C ILE A 93 9.15 11.10 5.55
N GLU A 94 9.86 10.66 6.60
CA GLU A 94 9.48 10.95 7.99
C GLU A 94 9.36 12.44 8.27
N LYS A 95 10.36 13.24 7.90
CA LYS A 95 10.33 14.69 8.06
C LYS A 95 9.17 15.36 7.32
N HIS A 96 8.88 14.87 6.10
CA HIS A 96 7.79 15.42 5.29
C HIS A 96 6.41 15.19 5.94
N PHE A 97 6.18 13.99 6.49
CA PHE A 97 4.91 13.66 7.14
C PHE A 97 4.79 14.29 8.52
N SER A 98 5.86 14.36 9.31
CA SER A 98 5.85 15.02 10.62
C SER A 98 5.52 16.51 10.53
N ALA A 99 6.07 17.20 9.53
CA ALA A 99 5.81 18.64 9.32
C ALA A 99 4.36 18.95 8.90
N ASN A 100 3.62 17.96 8.39
CA ASN A 100 2.26 18.13 7.89
C ASN A 100 1.18 17.53 8.82
N SER A 101 1.55 17.04 9.99
CA SER A 101 0.64 16.36 10.94
C SER A 101 -0.45 17.28 11.54
N GLU A 102 -0.23 18.59 11.56
CA GLU A 102 -1.15 19.59 12.14
C GLU A 102 -2.15 20.18 11.14
N ASN A 103 -2.13 19.77 9.88
CA ASN A 103 -3.05 20.31 8.87
C ASN A 103 -4.51 19.96 9.20
N LYS A 104 -5.40 20.93 9.01
CA LYS A 104 -6.86 20.82 9.27
C LYS A 104 -7.59 19.79 8.40
N LYS A 105 -6.98 19.27 7.34
CA LYS A 105 -7.52 18.19 6.50
C LYS A 105 -6.51 17.07 6.43
N ILE A 106 -6.98 15.86 6.65
CA ILE A 106 -6.14 14.67 6.61
C ILE A 106 -5.71 14.40 5.15
N ASN A 107 -4.41 14.22 4.94
CA ASN A 107 -3.87 13.68 3.71
C ASN A 107 -3.81 12.15 3.80
N GLU A 108 -4.26 11.46 2.75
CA GLU A 108 -4.34 9.99 2.75
C GLU A 108 -2.98 9.31 2.89
N PHE A 109 -1.92 9.86 2.28
CA PHE A 109 -0.57 9.30 2.40
C PHE A 109 0.00 9.46 3.81
N ALA A 110 -0.26 10.61 4.45
CA ALA A 110 0.12 10.84 5.84
C ALA A 110 -0.62 9.88 6.79
N LEU A 111 -1.91 9.65 6.53
CA LEU A 111 -2.70 8.69 7.28
C LEU A 111 -2.15 7.26 7.11
N VAL A 112 -1.89 6.84 5.87
CA VAL A 112 -1.36 5.49 5.58
C VAL A 112 0.00 5.29 6.26
N ARG A 113 0.89 6.29 6.23
CA ARG A 113 2.16 6.24 6.96
C ARG A 113 1.95 6.04 8.45
N LYS A 114 1.02 6.83 9.06
CA LYS A 114 0.69 6.69 10.47
C LYS A 114 0.04 5.33 10.77
N LEU A 115 -0.95 4.92 9.99
CA LEU A 115 -1.65 3.65 10.18
C LEU A 115 -0.67 2.47 10.17
N THR A 116 0.15 2.34 9.13
CA THR A 116 1.12 1.24 9.01
C THR A 116 2.18 1.24 10.12
N HIS A 117 2.39 2.38 10.78
CA HIS A 117 3.28 2.47 11.94
C HIS A 117 2.63 1.97 13.25
N ILE A 118 1.30 2.12 13.39
CA ILE A 118 0.60 1.89 14.67
C ILE A 118 -0.24 0.61 14.71
N ILE A 119 -0.38 -0.13 13.62
CA ILE A 119 -1.04 -1.45 13.64
C ILE A 119 -0.27 -2.36 14.58
N PRO A 120 -0.92 -2.97 15.60
CA PRO A 120 -0.22 -3.80 16.57
C PRO A 120 0.10 -5.19 15.98
N GLU A 121 1.13 -5.86 16.51
CA GLU A 121 1.55 -7.22 16.13
C GLU A 121 0.44 -8.28 16.29
N THR A 122 -0.54 -8.00 17.13
CA THR A 122 -1.70 -8.88 17.34
C THR A 122 -2.69 -8.86 16.20
N HIS A 123 -2.64 -7.86 15.33
CA HIS A 123 -3.53 -7.70 14.18
C HIS A 123 -2.92 -8.26 12.90
N CYS A 124 -3.79 -8.63 11.96
CA CYS A 124 -3.43 -8.75 10.55
C CYS A 124 -3.80 -7.44 9.83
N PHE A 125 -3.19 -7.19 8.68
CA PHE A 125 -3.51 -6.06 7.81
C PHE A 125 -4.14 -6.54 6.51
N PHE A 126 -5.33 -6.02 6.17
CA PHE A 126 -5.95 -6.29 4.88
C PHE A 126 -6.04 -4.99 4.08
N ILE A 127 -5.46 -4.99 2.88
CA ILE A 127 -5.32 -3.77 2.08
C ILE A 127 -6.22 -3.86 0.86
N GLY A 128 -7.08 -2.85 0.71
CA GLY A 128 -7.94 -2.71 -0.47
C GLY A 128 -7.20 -2.28 -1.72
N ASN A 129 -7.77 -2.62 -2.85
CA ASN A 129 -7.30 -2.22 -4.16
C ASN A 129 -7.43 -0.70 -4.40
N SER A 130 -7.11 -0.24 -5.60
CA SER A 130 -7.10 1.16 -6.01
C SER A 130 -5.98 1.97 -5.34
N LEU A 131 -6.27 3.12 -4.73
CA LEU A 131 -5.26 3.97 -4.10
C LEU A 131 -4.68 3.38 -2.80
N PRO A 132 -5.45 2.72 -1.91
CA PRO A 132 -4.94 2.18 -0.66
C PRO A 132 -3.67 1.32 -0.80
N VAL A 133 -3.68 0.30 -1.65
CA VAL A 133 -2.51 -0.58 -1.84
C VAL A 133 -1.30 0.19 -2.39
N ARG A 134 -1.53 1.16 -3.25
CA ARG A 134 -0.46 2.00 -3.81
C ARG A 134 0.11 2.96 -2.79
N ALA A 135 -0.74 3.50 -1.92
CA ALA A 135 -0.30 4.37 -0.84
C ALA A 135 0.57 3.60 0.17
N VAL A 136 0.17 2.37 0.53
CA VAL A 136 1.00 1.49 1.39
C VAL A 136 2.34 1.19 0.73
N ASP A 137 2.36 0.81 -0.56
CA ASP A 137 3.58 0.53 -1.32
C ASP A 137 4.54 1.76 -1.39
N MET A 138 3.97 2.96 -1.50
CA MET A 138 4.77 4.19 -1.65
C MET A 138 5.28 4.78 -0.33
N VAL A 139 4.48 4.72 0.72
CA VAL A 139 4.75 5.47 1.95
C VAL A 139 4.53 4.66 3.24
N GLY A 140 4.30 3.37 3.16
CA GLY A 140 4.19 2.50 4.35
C GLY A 140 5.39 2.66 5.28
N SER A 141 5.18 2.53 6.59
CA SER A 141 6.24 2.69 7.58
C SER A 141 7.07 1.42 7.69
N GLU A 142 8.39 1.56 7.56
CA GLU A 142 9.36 0.50 7.85
C GLU A 142 9.52 0.23 9.36
N LYS A 143 9.01 1.14 10.19
CA LYS A 143 9.04 1.04 11.67
C LYS A 143 7.78 0.38 12.24
N GLY A 144 6.85 -0.04 11.38
CA GLY A 144 5.66 -0.79 11.77
C GLY A 144 6.01 -2.21 12.22
N ALA A 145 5.04 -2.87 12.84
CA ALA A 145 5.16 -4.28 13.21
C ALA A 145 5.23 -5.19 11.96
N ASP A 146 5.94 -6.28 12.05
CA ASP A 146 5.92 -7.36 11.05
C ASP A 146 4.66 -8.20 11.25
N ILE A 147 3.63 -7.93 10.45
CA ILE A 147 2.30 -8.52 10.59
C ILE A 147 1.84 -9.22 9.31
N PRO A 148 1.04 -10.30 9.44
CA PRO A 148 0.45 -10.95 8.28
C PRO A 148 -0.40 -9.95 7.49
N THR A 149 -0.07 -9.81 6.21
CA THR A 149 -0.74 -8.85 5.31
C THR A 149 -1.37 -9.58 4.14
N ALA A 150 -2.62 -9.23 3.82
CA ALA A 150 -3.36 -9.81 2.70
C ALA A 150 -4.03 -8.75 1.83
N LEU A 151 -4.28 -9.11 0.57
CA LEU A 151 -4.93 -8.27 -0.41
C LEU A 151 -5.46 -9.10 -1.59
N ASN A 152 -6.53 -8.64 -2.23
CA ASN A 152 -7.09 -9.30 -3.41
C ASN A 152 -6.44 -8.75 -4.68
N ARG A 153 -5.33 -9.37 -5.15
CA ARG A 153 -4.59 -8.88 -6.32
C ARG A 153 -4.83 -9.63 -7.63
N GLY A 154 -5.61 -10.70 -7.63
CA GLY A 154 -5.98 -11.42 -8.85
C GLY A 154 -6.71 -10.51 -9.83
N ALA A 155 -8.02 -10.38 -9.72
CA ALA A 155 -8.82 -9.48 -10.54
C ALA A 155 -8.65 -7.99 -10.17
N SER A 156 -8.10 -7.69 -9.00
CA SER A 156 -7.92 -6.32 -8.48
C SER A 156 -9.21 -5.48 -8.39
N GLY A 157 -10.37 -6.15 -8.20
CA GLY A 157 -11.68 -5.51 -8.02
C GLY A 157 -11.77 -4.67 -6.75
N ILE A 158 -12.80 -3.84 -6.67
CA ILE A 158 -13.08 -3.00 -5.50
C ILE A 158 -14.30 -3.47 -4.70
N ASP A 159 -14.99 -4.46 -5.19
CA ASP A 159 -16.10 -5.18 -4.56
C ASP A 159 -15.60 -6.32 -3.65
N GLY A 160 -16.40 -6.72 -2.67
CA GLY A 160 -16.16 -7.86 -1.80
C GLY A 160 -14.94 -7.74 -0.86
N LEU A 161 -14.35 -6.56 -0.69
CA LEU A 161 -13.15 -6.36 0.11
C LEU A 161 -13.42 -6.47 1.61
N ILE A 162 -14.57 -6.01 2.08
CA ILE A 162 -14.99 -6.14 3.49
C ILE A 162 -15.25 -7.61 3.79
N ALA A 163 -16.00 -8.30 2.91
CA ALA A 163 -16.25 -9.73 3.06
C ALA A 163 -14.95 -10.55 3.09
N SER A 164 -14.00 -10.23 2.19
CA SER A 164 -12.69 -10.88 2.14
C SER A 164 -11.89 -10.66 3.43
N ALA A 165 -11.90 -9.45 3.97
CA ALA A 165 -11.20 -9.13 5.22
C ALA A 165 -11.81 -9.87 6.42
N CYS A 166 -13.15 -9.98 6.49
CA CYS A 166 -13.84 -10.77 7.51
C CYS A 166 -13.50 -12.26 7.40
N GLY A 167 -13.49 -12.79 6.18
CA GLY A 167 -13.07 -14.17 5.91
C GLY A 167 -11.62 -14.42 6.29
N TYR A 168 -10.73 -13.49 5.95
CA TYR A 168 -9.32 -13.56 6.34
C TYR A 168 -9.13 -13.51 7.86
N SER A 169 -9.85 -12.63 8.57
CA SER A 169 -9.87 -12.57 10.02
C SER A 169 -10.28 -13.91 10.65
N SER A 170 -11.37 -14.50 10.16
CA SER A 170 -11.87 -15.79 10.64
C SER A 170 -10.87 -16.94 10.37
N GLY A 171 -10.25 -16.95 9.18
CA GLY A 171 -9.26 -17.96 8.82
C GLY A 171 -7.98 -17.88 9.62
N MET A 172 -7.50 -16.66 9.89
CA MET A 172 -6.31 -16.40 10.71
C MET A 172 -6.57 -16.48 12.21
N GLN A 173 -7.84 -16.45 12.63
CA GLN A 173 -8.25 -16.33 14.04
C GLN A 173 -7.57 -15.14 14.74
N LYS A 174 -7.50 -14.01 14.02
CA LYS A 174 -6.86 -12.78 14.50
C LYS A 174 -7.68 -11.55 14.10
N PRO A 175 -7.65 -10.50 14.92
CA PRO A 175 -8.18 -9.20 14.52
C PRO A 175 -7.53 -8.68 13.24
N VAL A 176 -8.32 -7.94 12.44
CA VAL A 176 -7.86 -7.35 11.18
C VAL A 176 -8.04 -5.84 11.20
N THR A 177 -7.02 -5.11 10.77
CA THR A 177 -7.17 -3.72 10.32
C THR A 177 -7.36 -3.75 8.81
N LEU A 178 -8.51 -3.24 8.34
CA LEU A 178 -8.89 -3.18 6.93
C LEU A 178 -8.78 -1.75 6.43
N LEU A 179 -8.01 -1.50 5.37
CA LEU A 179 -7.87 -0.18 4.72
C LEU A 179 -8.49 -0.22 3.32
N ILE A 180 -9.58 0.51 3.08
CA ILE A 180 -10.24 0.62 1.78
C ILE A 180 -10.66 2.05 1.44
N GLY A 181 -10.99 2.30 0.16
CA GLY A 181 -11.62 3.54 -0.28
C GLY A 181 -13.15 3.52 -0.15
N ASP A 182 -13.75 4.68 -0.28
CA ASP A 182 -15.19 4.93 -0.21
C ASP A 182 -15.99 4.16 -1.28
N LEU A 183 -15.53 4.18 -2.53
CA LEU A 183 -16.20 3.41 -3.59
C LEU A 183 -16.18 1.91 -3.32
N SER A 184 -15.08 1.38 -2.76
CA SER A 184 -15.01 -0.02 -2.35
C SER A 184 -16.05 -0.34 -1.27
N ALA A 185 -16.19 0.54 -0.28
CA ALA A 185 -17.17 0.38 0.78
C ALA A 185 -18.61 0.49 0.26
N LEU A 186 -18.89 1.34 -0.74
CA LEU A 186 -20.21 1.45 -1.39
C LEU A 186 -20.54 0.17 -2.17
N HIS A 187 -19.58 -0.40 -2.89
CA HIS A 187 -19.77 -1.64 -3.64
C HIS A 187 -19.96 -2.86 -2.73
N ASP A 188 -19.50 -2.80 -1.49
CA ASP A 188 -19.56 -3.91 -0.53
C ASP A 188 -20.32 -3.54 0.76
N LEU A 189 -21.29 -2.62 0.63
CA LEU A 189 -22.02 -2.07 1.78
C LEU A 189 -22.79 -3.12 2.58
N ASN A 190 -23.30 -4.15 1.92
CA ASN A 190 -24.01 -5.27 2.57
C ASN A 190 -23.10 -6.04 3.53
N SER A 191 -21.81 -6.07 3.26
CA SER A 191 -20.80 -6.77 4.08
C SER A 191 -20.50 -6.07 5.40
N PHE A 192 -21.07 -4.87 5.66
CA PHE A 192 -21.03 -4.26 7.00
C PHE A 192 -21.67 -5.18 8.05
N LYS A 193 -22.64 -6.01 7.65
CA LYS A 193 -23.22 -7.05 8.53
C LYS A 193 -22.15 -8.05 8.99
N LEU A 194 -21.20 -8.42 8.12
CA LEU A 194 -20.13 -9.35 8.46
C LEU A 194 -19.16 -8.78 9.49
N LEU A 195 -18.97 -7.45 9.55
CA LEU A 195 -18.17 -6.82 10.60
C LEU A 195 -18.73 -7.09 12.01
N THR A 196 -20.05 -7.31 12.13
CA THR A 196 -20.70 -7.66 13.41
C THR A 196 -20.76 -9.15 13.67
N ASP A 197 -20.73 -9.97 12.62
CA ASP A 197 -20.89 -11.43 12.73
C ASP A 197 -19.53 -12.15 12.86
N THR A 198 -18.44 -11.51 12.43
CA THR A 198 -17.10 -12.06 12.52
C THR A 198 -16.67 -12.17 13.99
N PRO A 199 -16.20 -13.35 14.45
CA PRO A 199 -15.81 -13.55 15.85
C PRO A 199 -14.70 -12.61 16.30
N GLU A 200 -13.75 -12.34 15.42
CA GLU A 200 -12.62 -11.46 15.70
C GLU A 200 -12.92 -10.03 15.28
N THR A 201 -12.25 -9.08 15.91
CA THR A 201 -12.44 -7.65 15.62
C THR A 201 -11.92 -7.28 14.22
N VAL A 202 -12.74 -6.58 13.44
CA VAL A 202 -12.32 -5.94 12.18
C VAL A 202 -12.46 -4.43 12.30
N LEU A 203 -11.33 -3.71 12.25
CA LEU A 203 -11.30 -2.24 12.24
C LEU A 203 -11.23 -1.75 10.80
N LEU A 204 -12.35 -1.23 10.30
CA LEU A 204 -12.44 -0.66 8.97
C LEU A 204 -11.96 0.79 8.97
N VAL A 205 -10.76 1.05 8.45
CA VAL A 205 -10.24 2.38 8.14
C VAL A 205 -10.64 2.73 6.71
N LEU A 206 -11.56 3.66 6.57
CA LEU A 206 -12.22 4.00 5.32
C LEU A 206 -11.76 5.38 4.84
N LEU A 207 -11.04 5.40 3.70
CA LEU A 207 -10.62 6.64 3.04
C LEU A 207 -11.76 7.16 2.18
N ASN A 208 -12.42 8.23 2.63
CA ASN A 208 -13.51 8.87 1.90
C ASN A 208 -13.05 10.19 1.28
N ASN A 209 -12.67 10.13 0.02
CA ASN A 209 -12.31 11.30 -0.78
C ASN A 209 -13.41 11.71 -1.77
N HIS A 210 -14.62 11.17 -1.57
CA HIS A 210 -15.82 11.43 -2.36
C HIS A 210 -15.68 10.99 -3.82
N GLY A 211 -15.01 9.85 -4.09
CA GLY A 211 -14.98 9.26 -5.42
C GLY A 211 -13.69 8.51 -5.79
N GLY A 212 -13.42 8.44 -7.08
CA GLY A 212 -12.31 7.68 -7.66
C GLY A 212 -10.96 8.40 -7.58
N GLY A 213 -10.44 8.68 -6.38
CA GLY A 213 -9.21 9.45 -6.15
C GLY A 213 -7.96 8.93 -6.87
N ILE A 214 -7.90 7.64 -7.19
CA ILE A 214 -6.78 7.07 -7.97
C ILE A 214 -6.67 7.70 -9.37
N PHE A 215 -7.78 8.06 -9.98
CA PHE A 215 -7.79 8.60 -11.34
C PHE A 215 -7.28 10.04 -11.40
N SER A 216 -7.23 10.77 -10.27
CA SER A 216 -6.62 12.10 -10.17
C SER A 216 -5.11 12.09 -10.46
N PHE A 217 -4.46 10.92 -10.46
CA PHE A 217 -3.05 10.75 -10.81
C PHE A 217 -2.82 10.49 -12.32
N LEU A 218 -3.88 10.40 -13.10
CA LEU A 218 -3.81 10.13 -14.54
C LEU A 218 -3.92 11.43 -15.37
N PRO A 219 -3.37 11.46 -16.58
CA PRO A 219 -3.47 12.63 -17.45
C PRO A 219 -4.91 13.07 -17.74
N VAL A 220 -5.87 12.14 -17.73
CA VAL A 220 -7.30 12.42 -17.95
C VAL A 220 -7.88 13.36 -16.89
N ALA A 221 -7.29 13.48 -15.71
CA ALA A 221 -7.70 14.43 -14.68
C ALA A 221 -7.63 15.90 -15.12
N GLN A 222 -6.86 16.19 -16.18
CA GLN A 222 -6.78 17.54 -16.76
C GLN A 222 -7.97 17.87 -17.67
N GLN A 223 -8.78 16.88 -18.06
CA GLN A 223 -9.96 17.02 -18.92
C GLN A 223 -11.23 16.92 -18.07
N THR A 224 -11.57 18.02 -17.41
CA THR A 224 -12.64 18.10 -16.39
C THR A 224 -13.99 17.62 -16.89
N ASP A 225 -14.32 17.90 -18.15
CA ASP A 225 -15.61 17.54 -18.79
C ASP A 225 -15.80 16.02 -18.89
N ILE A 226 -14.70 15.27 -18.95
CA ILE A 226 -14.69 13.80 -19.05
C ILE A 226 -14.37 13.19 -17.67
N PHE A 227 -13.47 13.81 -16.93
CA PHE A 227 -12.97 13.28 -15.68
C PHE A 227 -14.07 13.12 -14.62
N GLU A 228 -14.81 14.19 -14.33
CA GLU A 228 -15.83 14.17 -13.29
C GLU A 228 -16.96 13.15 -13.56
N PRO A 229 -17.64 13.16 -14.74
CA PRO A 229 -18.75 12.25 -14.96
C PRO A 229 -18.36 10.79 -15.20
N PHE A 230 -17.16 10.50 -15.73
CA PHE A 230 -16.82 9.15 -16.21
C PHE A 230 -15.72 8.44 -15.43
N PHE A 231 -14.87 9.16 -14.69
CA PHE A 231 -13.76 8.59 -13.95
C PHE A 231 -13.84 8.83 -12.44
N ALA A 232 -14.20 10.03 -12.03
CA ALA A 232 -14.20 10.40 -10.61
C ALA A 232 -15.34 9.74 -9.84
N ALA A 233 -16.46 9.40 -10.47
CA ALA A 233 -17.66 8.85 -9.82
C ALA A 233 -17.99 9.60 -8.50
N PRO A 234 -18.20 10.94 -8.56
CA PRO A 234 -18.30 11.76 -7.37
C PRO A 234 -19.58 11.47 -6.57
N HIS A 235 -19.45 11.54 -5.24
CA HIS A 235 -20.58 11.38 -4.32
C HIS A 235 -20.40 12.22 -3.06
N ASN A 236 -21.51 12.41 -2.30
CA ASN A 236 -21.53 13.13 -1.04
C ASN A 236 -21.92 12.23 0.16
N TYR A 237 -21.73 10.93 0.03
CA TYR A 237 -22.09 9.99 1.09
C TYR A 237 -21.06 10.00 2.21
N ASN A 238 -21.54 9.72 3.43
CA ASN A 238 -20.75 9.28 4.56
C ASN A 238 -21.32 7.97 5.12
N PHE A 239 -20.48 7.25 5.86
CA PHE A 239 -20.84 5.89 6.30
C PHE A 239 -21.40 5.82 7.72
N ARG A 240 -21.68 6.96 8.37
CA ARG A 240 -22.24 7.02 9.71
C ARG A 240 -23.58 6.27 9.82
N LYS A 241 -24.50 6.51 8.88
CA LYS A 241 -25.81 5.85 8.89
C LYS A 241 -25.72 4.35 8.61
N ALA A 242 -24.83 3.94 7.72
CA ALA A 242 -24.55 2.53 7.44
C ALA A 242 -23.97 1.85 8.68
N SER A 243 -23.00 2.45 9.34
CA SER A 243 -22.44 1.95 10.60
C SER A 243 -23.51 1.80 11.68
N SER A 244 -24.38 2.81 11.83
CA SER A 244 -25.47 2.78 12.79
C SER A 244 -26.50 1.67 12.49
N MET A 245 -26.80 1.42 11.22
CA MET A 245 -27.73 0.36 10.80
C MET A 245 -27.29 -1.02 11.31
N PHE A 246 -25.97 -1.26 11.39
CA PHE A 246 -25.38 -2.52 11.84
C PHE A 246 -24.82 -2.46 13.26
N ASN A 247 -25.17 -1.42 14.04
CA ASN A 247 -24.69 -1.22 15.43
C ASN A 247 -23.15 -1.20 15.58
N LEU A 248 -22.44 -0.74 14.54
CA LEU A 248 -20.99 -0.57 14.56
C LEU A 248 -20.58 0.74 15.22
N ASN A 249 -19.52 0.72 16.00
CA ASN A 249 -18.89 1.95 16.45
C ASN A 249 -18.40 2.75 15.25
N TYR A 250 -18.60 4.07 15.28
CA TYR A 250 -18.21 4.95 14.19
C TYR A 250 -17.40 6.14 14.71
N PHE A 251 -16.24 6.36 14.07
CA PHE A 251 -15.34 7.47 14.33
C PHE A 251 -15.14 8.27 13.03
N ASN A 252 -14.96 9.57 13.16
CA ASN A 252 -14.66 10.44 12.02
C ASN A 252 -13.68 11.54 12.46
N PRO A 253 -12.41 11.18 12.64
CA PRO A 253 -11.37 12.10 13.08
C PRO A 253 -11.07 13.18 12.05
N GLY A 254 -10.82 14.39 12.50
CA GLY A 254 -10.49 15.55 11.66
C GLY A 254 -8.99 15.82 11.51
N SER A 255 -8.12 15.06 12.19
CA SER A 255 -6.67 15.19 12.13
C SER A 255 -5.96 13.84 12.31
N ILE A 256 -4.68 13.74 11.96
CA ILE A 256 -3.87 12.53 12.17
C ILE A 256 -3.78 12.17 13.65
N SER A 257 -3.63 13.15 14.53
CA SER A 257 -3.61 12.94 15.99
C SER A 257 -4.95 12.41 16.52
N ALA A 258 -6.07 12.97 16.04
CA ALA A 258 -7.40 12.45 16.38
C ALA A 258 -7.62 11.03 15.84
N PHE A 259 -7.14 10.74 14.63
CA PHE A 259 -7.16 9.39 14.06
C PHE A 259 -6.42 8.38 14.95
N GLU A 260 -5.20 8.70 15.37
CA GLU A 260 -4.44 7.84 16.27
C GLU A 260 -5.19 7.57 17.57
N THR A 261 -5.77 8.61 18.16
CA THR A 261 -6.58 8.51 19.39
C THR A 261 -7.80 7.61 19.17
N ASP A 262 -8.55 7.80 18.09
CA ASP A 262 -9.76 7.04 17.80
C ASP A 262 -9.45 5.59 17.42
N TYR A 263 -8.35 5.36 16.69
CA TYR A 263 -7.87 4.02 16.37
C TYR A 263 -7.48 3.23 17.62
N LEU A 264 -6.73 3.84 18.55
CA LEU A 264 -6.36 3.22 19.82
C LEU A 264 -7.59 2.93 20.71
N LYS A 265 -8.59 3.82 20.72
CA LYS A 265 -9.88 3.55 21.41
C LYS A 265 -10.61 2.36 20.79
N ALA A 266 -10.64 2.28 19.46
CA ALA A 266 -11.27 1.15 18.76
C ALA A 266 -10.56 -0.18 19.06
N LEU A 267 -9.23 -0.19 19.11
CA LEU A 267 -8.44 -1.35 19.54
C LEU A 267 -8.80 -1.79 20.96
N GLN A 268 -8.87 -0.84 21.91
CA GLN A 268 -9.18 -1.14 23.31
C GLN A 268 -10.61 -1.64 23.50
N ALA A 269 -11.56 -1.18 22.69
CA ALA A 269 -12.96 -1.61 22.77
C ALA A 269 -13.15 -3.07 22.37
N ASN A 270 -12.20 -3.69 21.67
CA ASN A 270 -12.26 -5.05 21.15
C ASN A 270 -13.59 -5.37 20.45
N LYS A 271 -14.06 -4.43 19.64
CA LYS A 271 -15.29 -4.50 18.83
C LYS A 271 -15.03 -3.90 17.45
N SER A 272 -15.61 -4.52 16.44
CA SER A 272 -15.52 -4.00 15.09
C SER A 272 -16.05 -2.56 15.01
N ALA A 273 -15.37 -1.74 14.23
CA ALA A 273 -15.64 -0.32 14.12
C ALA A 273 -15.34 0.20 12.72
N VAL A 274 -15.96 1.31 12.37
CA VAL A 274 -15.69 2.08 11.16
C VAL A 274 -15.01 3.39 11.56
N ILE A 275 -13.82 3.65 11.01
CA ILE A 275 -13.07 4.89 11.19
C ILE A 275 -13.00 5.55 9.83
N GLU A 276 -13.92 6.48 9.58
CA GLU A 276 -14.04 7.17 8.29
C GLU A 276 -13.19 8.43 8.27
N ILE A 277 -12.34 8.52 7.26
CA ILE A 277 -11.42 9.64 7.04
C ILE A 277 -11.90 10.44 5.84
N ILE A 278 -12.37 11.65 6.07
CA ILE A 278 -12.71 12.57 4.99
C ILE A 278 -11.44 13.26 4.51
N SER A 279 -11.13 13.07 3.24
CA SER A 279 -9.96 13.63 2.58
C SER A 279 -10.33 14.44 1.32
N ASP A 280 -9.31 14.97 0.65
CA ASP A 280 -9.47 15.79 -0.56
C ASP A 280 -8.67 15.12 -1.69
N ARG A 281 -9.38 14.49 -2.64
CA ARG A 281 -8.76 13.77 -3.75
C ARG A 281 -7.86 14.65 -4.62
N ASP A 282 -8.18 15.95 -4.74
CA ASP A 282 -7.46 16.85 -5.62
C ASP A 282 -6.10 17.30 -5.03
N LYS A 283 -5.96 17.16 -3.70
CA LYS A 283 -4.71 17.48 -3.00
C LYS A 283 -3.72 16.32 -2.95
N ASN A 284 -4.18 15.10 -3.08
CA ASN A 284 -3.33 13.92 -3.00
C ASN A 284 -2.22 13.91 -4.07
N PRO A 285 -2.47 14.19 -5.37
CA PRO A 285 -1.42 14.26 -6.39
C PRO A 285 -0.38 15.35 -6.10
N GLN A 286 -0.81 16.54 -5.69
CA GLN A 286 0.08 17.66 -5.37
C GLN A 286 0.99 17.34 -4.19
N TYR A 287 0.44 16.70 -3.17
CA TYR A 287 1.19 16.30 -1.98
C TYR A 287 2.27 15.28 -2.32
N LEU A 288 1.93 14.26 -3.09
CA LEU A 288 2.87 13.23 -3.52
C LEU A 288 3.96 13.80 -4.43
N GLU A 289 3.59 14.71 -5.33
CA GLU A 289 4.57 15.40 -6.20
C GLU A 289 5.54 16.25 -5.38
N SER A 290 5.07 16.97 -4.36
CA SER A 290 5.93 17.72 -3.46
C SER A 290 6.94 16.82 -2.72
N LEU A 291 6.50 15.64 -2.26
CA LEU A 291 7.39 14.64 -1.66
C LEU A 291 8.41 14.14 -2.68
N ARG A 292 7.96 13.80 -3.89
CA ARG A 292 8.82 13.32 -4.97
C ARG A 292 9.92 14.31 -5.32
N GLN A 293 9.60 15.60 -5.43
CA GLN A 293 10.59 16.64 -5.73
C GLN A 293 11.66 16.74 -4.65
N LYS A 294 11.29 16.63 -3.36
CA LYS A 294 12.25 16.61 -2.25
C LYS A 294 13.17 15.40 -2.32
N LEU A 295 12.62 14.21 -2.60
CA LEU A 295 13.39 12.97 -2.73
C LEU A 295 14.38 13.04 -3.90
N VAL A 296 13.94 13.53 -5.06
CA VAL A 296 14.79 13.70 -6.24
C VAL A 296 15.93 14.69 -5.95
N LYS A 297 15.62 15.83 -5.33
CA LYS A 297 16.63 16.84 -4.97
C LYS A 297 17.70 16.26 -4.04
N SER A 298 17.29 15.54 -2.98
CA SER A 298 18.23 14.90 -2.06
C SER A 298 19.09 13.83 -2.73
N ALA A 299 18.51 13.03 -3.64
CA ALA A 299 19.28 12.02 -4.37
C ALA A 299 20.35 12.64 -5.28
N PHE A 300 20.10 13.83 -5.87
CA PHE A 300 21.11 14.56 -6.65
C PHE A 300 22.18 15.18 -5.76
N GLU A 301 21.82 15.77 -4.62
CA GLU A 301 22.79 16.37 -3.69
C GLU A 301 23.71 15.32 -3.06
N SER A 302 23.25 14.07 -2.91
CA SER A 302 24.07 12.95 -2.39
C SER A 302 24.96 12.32 -3.46
N SER A 303 24.82 12.71 -4.73
CA SER A 303 25.58 12.17 -5.87
C SER A 303 26.76 13.05 -6.28
N LEU A 304 26.86 14.24 -5.72
CA LEU A 304 27.97 15.20 -5.84
C LEU A 304 28.93 15.08 -4.67
#